data_4eba5b662bac172c968aba9c6377d4fc
#
_entry.id   4eba5b662bac172c968aba9c6377d4fc
#
_cell.length_a   1.000
_cell.length_b   1.000
_cell.length_c   1.000
_cell.angle_alpha   90.00
_cell.angle_beta   90.00
_cell.angle_gamma   90.00
#
_symmetry.space_group_name_H-M   'P 1'
#
loop_
_entity.id
_entity.type
_entity.pdbx_description
1 polymer ?
#
loop_
_entity_poly.entity_id
_entity_poly.type
_entity_poly.pdbx_seq_one_letter_code
_entity_poly.pdbx_strand_id
1 'polypeptide(L)'
;MSSIIRSTTILPANRAAITIHTEDELNLVGEVASPKGARVASILCLHPLPTHGGMMDSHILRKAAFRLPELAGIEVIRFNTRGTTSEQGTSQGTFDFGVCEKYDVEAAIEYAFSEAKVERLWVVGWSFGTDLALKYARDPRIEGLILLSPPLRSSEPEDLLFWAADGRPITALVPEFDEFLKPAEAIVRFSAIPQIEIIAVEGAKHLWVGEPSVYRVLNEITLKVSPRKYPLPTEWSEVN
;
A
#
# COMPACT_ATOMS: atom_id res chain seq x y z
N MET A 1 10.77 -24.07 17.29
CA MET A 1 11.78 -24.21 16.21
C MET A 1 11.60 -23.03 15.26
N SER A 2 12.69 -22.39 14.86
CA SER A 2 12.62 -21.32 13.86
C SER A 2 12.40 -21.91 12.45
N SER A 3 11.61 -21.21 11.64
CA SER A 3 11.29 -21.58 10.25
C SER A 3 11.59 -20.41 9.32
N ILE A 4 12.22 -20.69 8.19
CA ILE A 4 12.49 -19.68 7.16
C ILE A 4 11.17 -19.14 6.59
N ILE A 5 11.05 -17.83 6.51
CA ILE A 5 9.90 -17.15 5.88
C ILE A 5 10.03 -17.30 4.36
N ARG A 6 9.12 -18.06 3.78
CA ARG A 6 9.06 -18.36 2.32
C ARG A 6 7.90 -17.63 1.66
N SER A 7 7.85 -17.68 0.33
CA SER A 7 6.79 -17.04 -0.48
C SER A 7 5.35 -17.42 -0.07
N THR A 8 5.16 -18.62 0.46
CA THR A 8 3.87 -19.16 0.92
C THR A 8 3.61 -18.98 2.41
N THR A 9 4.56 -18.41 3.17
CA THR A 9 4.43 -18.27 4.62
C THR A 9 3.34 -17.26 4.98
N ILE A 10 2.39 -17.72 5.79
CA ILE A 10 1.34 -16.92 6.41
C ILE A 10 1.59 -16.93 7.91
N LEU A 11 1.93 -15.77 8.48
CA LEU A 11 2.17 -15.62 9.90
C LEU A 11 0.88 -15.32 10.68
N PRO A 12 0.87 -15.54 12.00
CA PRO A 12 -0.30 -15.28 12.84
C PRO A 12 -0.78 -13.83 12.73
N ALA A 13 -2.08 -13.65 12.58
CA ALA A 13 -2.76 -12.36 12.63
C ALA A 13 -4.27 -12.58 12.87
N ASN A 14 -4.96 -11.56 13.34
CA ASN A 14 -6.41 -11.52 13.32
C ASN A 14 -6.84 -11.00 11.94
N ARG A 15 -7.57 -11.81 11.18
CA ARG A 15 -8.05 -11.45 9.83
C ARG A 15 -9.56 -11.38 9.81
N ALA A 16 -10.07 -10.28 9.28
CA ALA A 16 -11.50 -10.06 9.14
C ALA A 16 -11.81 -9.57 7.72
N ALA A 17 -12.75 -10.23 7.06
CA ALA A 17 -13.35 -9.68 5.85
C ALA A 17 -14.15 -8.43 6.22
N ILE A 18 -14.08 -7.41 5.39
CA ILE A 18 -14.76 -6.14 5.59
C ILE A 18 -15.51 -5.73 4.33
N THR A 19 -16.55 -4.91 4.52
CA THR A 19 -17.22 -4.18 3.46
C THR A 19 -17.02 -2.70 3.69
N ILE A 20 -16.53 -1.97 2.70
CA ILE A 20 -16.38 -0.52 2.74
C ILE A 20 -17.52 0.09 1.93
N HIS A 21 -18.25 1.04 2.53
CA HIS A 21 -19.38 1.72 1.89
C HIS A 21 -18.91 3.07 1.36
N THR A 22 -19.06 3.29 0.05
CA THR A 22 -18.70 4.55 -0.60
C THR A 22 -19.83 5.59 -0.52
N GLU A 23 -19.49 6.87 -0.68
CA GLU A 23 -20.47 7.96 -0.71
C GLU A 23 -21.48 7.80 -1.86
N ASP A 24 -21.06 7.21 -2.98
CA ASP A 24 -21.93 6.89 -4.13
C ASP A 24 -22.59 5.50 -4.03
N GLU A 25 -22.78 5.02 -2.79
CA GLU A 25 -23.59 3.85 -2.41
C GLU A 25 -23.09 2.48 -2.92
N LEU A 26 -21.79 2.33 -3.19
CA LEU A 26 -21.20 1.06 -3.54
C LEU A 26 -20.66 0.31 -2.32
N ASN A 27 -20.65 -1.02 -2.41
CA ASN A 27 -20.02 -1.91 -1.44
C ASN A 27 -18.71 -2.45 -2.02
N LEU A 28 -17.60 -2.13 -1.37
CA LEU A 28 -16.27 -2.61 -1.75
C LEU A 28 -15.84 -3.75 -0.83
N VAL A 29 -15.26 -4.79 -1.43
CA VAL A 29 -14.73 -5.95 -0.72
C VAL A 29 -13.33 -5.65 -0.20
N GLY A 30 -13.07 -5.98 1.06
CA GLY A 30 -11.76 -5.78 1.68
C GLY A 30 -11.44 -6.77 2.80
N GLU A 31 -10.25 -6.63 3.35
CA GLU A 31 -9.75 -7.38 4.51
C GLU A 31 -8.92 -6.47 5.41
N VAL A 32 -9.08 -6.63 6.71
CA VAL A 32 -8.16 -6.12 7.73
C VAL A 32 -7.38 -7.29 8.31
N ALA A 33 -6.05 -7.19 8.31
CA ALA A 33 -5.15 -8.10 8.98
C ALA A 33 -4.44 -7.36 10.13
N SER A 34 -4.87 -7.61 11.37
CA SER A 34 -4.37 -6.96 12.57
C SER A 34 -3.38 -7.82 13.33
N PRO A 35 -2.36 -7.26 13.99
CA PRO A 35 -1.48 -8.00 14.87
C PRO A 35 -2.27 -8.64 16.03
N LYS A 36 -1.81 -9.80 16.51
CA LYS A 36 -2.35 -10.40 17.75
C LYS A 36 -1.92 -9.61 18.99
N GLY A 37 -0.78 -8.93 18.91
CA GLY A 37 -0.25 -8.05 19.96
C GLY A 37 -0.62 -6.58 19.73
N ALA A 38 0.20 -5.68 20.25
CA ALA A 38 0.01 -4.24 20.12
C ALA A 38 0.13 -3.78 18.65
N ARG A 39 -0.86 -3.00 18.19
CA ARG A 39 -0.81 -2.31 16.91
C ARG A 39 0.09 -1.07 17.05
N VAL A 40 1.15 -1.00 16.24
CA VAL A 40 2.09 0.13 16.22
C VAL A 40 1.57 1.22 15.29
N ALA A 41 1.09 0.82 14.12
CA ALA A 41 0.48 1.69 13.10
C ALA A 41 -0.33 0.83 12.12
N SER A 42 -0.99 1.46 11.17
CA SER A 42 -1.73 0.78 10.10
C SER A 42 -1.29 1.29 8.73
N ILE A 43 -1.41 0.42 7.73
CA ILE A 43 -1.26 0.79 6.33
C ILE A 43 -2.56 0.51 5.57
N LEU A 44 -2.98 1.46 4.73
CA LEU A 44 -4.04 1.29 3.75
C LEU A 44 -3.40 1.03 2.38
N CYS A 45 -3.73 -0.09 1.76
CA CYS A 45 -3.13 -0.57 0.52
C CYS A 45 -4.02 -0.26 -0.68
N LEU A 46 -3.47 0.44 -1.68
CA LEU A 46 -4.09 0.72 -2.98
C LEU A 46 -3.42 -0.14 -4.05
N HIS A 47 -4.19 -1.01 -4.69
CA HIS A 47 -3.67 -2.05 -5.58
C HIS A 47 -3.30 -1.54 -6.99
N PRO A 48 -2.54 -2.33 -7.79
CA PRO A 48 -2.23 -2.03 -9.18
C PRO A 48 -3.46 -2.00 -10.07
N LEU A 49 -3.26 -1.68 -11.36
CA LEU A 49 -4.31 -1.49 -12.35
C LEU A 49 -5.23 -2.70 -12.50
N PRO A 50 -6.55 -2.58 -12.23
CA PRO A 50 -7.50 -3.70 -12.25
C PRO A 50 -7.58 -4.40 -13.60
N THR A 51 -7.55 -3.64 -14.70
CA THR A 51 -7.63 -4.20 -16.06
C THR A 51 -6.43 -5.05 -16.46
N HIS A 52 -5.36 -5.03 -15.65
CA HIS A 52 -4.16 -5.85 -15.81
C HIS A 52 -3.96 -6.84 -14.64
N GLY A 53 -5.06 -7.22 -13.98
CA GLY A 53 -5.05 -8.20 -12.90
C GLY A 53 -4.63 -7.64 -11.54
N GLY A 54 -4.60 -6.32 -11.39
CA GLY A 54 -4.41 -5.67 -10.10
C GLY A 54 -5.62 -5.86 -9.19
N MET A 55 -5.39 -6.23 -7.93
CA MET A 55 -6.42 -6.46 -6.92
C MET A 55 -5.80 -6.42 -5.52
N MET A 56 -6.62 -6.42 -4.48
CA MET A 56 -6.14 -6.45 -3.09
C MET A 56 -5.25 -7.65 -2.78
N ASP A 57 -5.37 -8.75 -3.53
CA ASP A 57 -4.52 -9.94 -3.41
C ASP A 57 -3.27 -9.92 -4.28
N SER A 58 -2.99 -8.83 -4.98
CA SER A 58 -1.71 -8.66 -5.67
C SER A 58 -0.56 -8.94 -4.71
N HIS A 59 0.42 -9.72 -5.15
CA HIS A 59 1.31 -10.51 -4.27
C HIS A 59 2.07 -9.69 -3.20
N ILE A 60 2.45 -8.44 -3.46
CA ILE A 60 3.08 -7.57 -2.45
C ILE A 60 2.10 -7.26 -1.32
N LEU A 61 0.88 -6.84 -1.67
CA LEU A 61 -0.15 -6.44 -0.70
C LEU A 61 -0.61 -7.63 0.12
N ARG A 62 -0.79 -8.79 -0.52
CA ARG A 62 -1.12 -10.03 0.16
C ARG A 62 -0.02 -10.46 1.13
N LYS A 63 1.26 -10.40 0.72
CA LYS A 63 2.38 -10.73 1.61
C LYS A 63 2.58 -9.70 2.72
N ALA A 64 2.28 -8.43 2.49
CA ALA A 64 2.21 -7.45 3.55
C ALA A 64 1.19 -7.87 4.63
N ALA A 65 -0.05 -8.22 4.23
CA ALA A 65 -1.08 -8.70 5.15
C ALA A 65 -0.72 -10.03 5.84
N PHE A 66 0.07 -10.88 5.19
CA PHE A 66 0.49 -12.16 5.77
C PHE A 66 1.66 -12.07 6.76
N ARG A 67 2.45 -10.99 6.73
CA ARG A 67 3.71 -10.90 7.47
C ARG A 67 3.83 -9.71 8.41
N LEU A 68 3.43 -8.51 7.97
CA LEU A 68 3.65 -7.28 8.72
C LEU A 68 2.91 -7.23 10.07
N PRO A 69 1.69 -7.79 10.22
CA PRO A 69 1.04 -7.82 11.52
C PRO A 69 1.89 -8.51 12.59
N GLU A 70 2.44 -9.67 12.29
CA GLU A 70 3.26 -10.42 13.24
C GLU A 70 4.67 -9.83 13.40
N LEU A 71 5.33 -9.51 12.28
CA LEU A 71 6.75 -9.14 12.30
C LEU A 71 6.97 -7.69 12.76
N ALA A 72 6.04 -6.80 12.46
CA ALA A 72 6.22 -5.36 12.67
C ALA A 72 5.14 -4.69 13.52
N GLY A 73 4.08 -5.42 13.92
CA GLY A 73 2.92 -4.83 14.59
C GLY A 73 2.14 -3.85 13.71
N ILE A 74 2.25 -3.98 12.39
CA ILE A 74 1.56 -3.13 11.42
C ILE A 74 0.28 -3.80 10.98
N GLU A 75 -0.86 -3.16 11.25
CA GLU A 75 -2.14 -3.58 10.69
C GLU A 75 -2.20 -3.26 9.21
N VAL A 76 -2.72 -4.17 8.41
CA VAL A 76 -2.83 -4.02 6.96
C VAL A 76 -4.30 -4.03 6.55
N ILE A 77 -4.76 -2.90 6.03
CA ILE A 77 -6.09 -2.72 5.43
C ILE A 77 -5.91 -2.77 3.92
N ARG A 78 -6.59 -3.68 3.25
CA ARG A 78 -6.56 -3.82 1.80
C ARG A 78 -7.96 -4.08 1.26
N PHE A 79 -8.26 -3.55 0.10
CA PHE A 79 -9.57 -3.66 -0.52
C PHE A 79 -9.45 -3.65 -2.03
N ASN A 80 -10.49 -4.11 -2.70
CA ASN A 80 -10.67 -3.98 -4.13
C ASN A 80 -11.39 -2.68 -4.44
N THR A 81 -10.83 -1.83 -5.31
CA THR A 81 -11.56 -0.70 -5.87
C THR A 81 -12.77 -1.17 -6.67
N ARG A 82 -13.67 -0.26 -7.02
CA ARG A 82 -14.89 -0.54 -7.80
C ARG A 82 -14.64 -1.42 -9.01
N GLY A 83 -15.53 -2.40 -9.22
CA GLY A 83 -15.47 -3.34 -10.34
C GLY A 83 -14.34 -4.37 -10.30
N THR A 84 -13.50 -4.34 -9.26
CA THR A 84 -12.36 -5.26 -9.13
C THR A 84 -12.77 -6.56 -8.43
N THR A 85 -12.27 -7.69 -8.94
CA THR A 85 -12.53 -9.04 -8.41
C THR A 85 -11.26 -9.65 -7.82
N SER A 86 -11.41 -10.33 -6.67
CA SER A 86 -10.37 -11.16 -6.05
C SER A 86 -10.97 -12.47 -5.51
N GLU A 87 -10.16 -13.27 -4.81
CA GLU A 87 -10.64 -14.49 -4.14
C GLU A 87 -11.72 -14.20 -3.07
N GLN A 88 -11.72 -12.99 -2.48
CA GLN A 88 -12.68 -12.56 -1.47
C GLN A 88 -14.01 -12.08 -2.05
N GLY A 89 -14.09 -11.87 -3.35
CA GLY A 89 -15.30 -11.42 -4.04
C GLY A 89 -15.06 -10.25 -5.00
N THR A 90 -16.15 -9.66 -5.46
CA THR A 90 -16.14 -8.55 -6.42
C THR A 90 -16.72 -7.30 -5.77
N SER A 91 -15.98 -6.20 -5.81
CA SER A 91 -16.48 -4.87 -5.44
C SER A 91 -17.50 -4.39 -6.45
N GLN A 92 -18.57 -3.74 -5.98
CA GLN A 92 -19.61 -3.18 -6.84
C GLN A 92 -19.06 -2.05 -7.72
N GLY A 93 -19.86 -1.65 -8.72
CA GLY A 93 -19.49 -0.61 -9.66
C GLY A 93 -18.61 -1.10 -10.80
N THR A 94 -17.96 -0.16 -11.47
CA THR A 94 -17.08 -0.40 -12.63
C THR A 94 -15.83 0.47 -12.52
N PHE A 95 -14.71 -0.05 -12.99
CA PHE A 95 -13.46 0.70 -13.09
C PHE A 95 -13.63 1.94 -13.98
N ASP A 96 -13.24 3.11 -13.46
CA ASP A 96 -13.41 4.42 -14.10
C ASP A 96 -12.08 5.18 -14.29
N PHE A 97 -11.02 4.44 -14.59
CA PHE A 97 -9.70 5.00 -14.94
C PHE A 97 -9.10 5.97 -13.92
N GLY A 98 -9.47 5.85 -12.65
CA GLY A 98 -8.97 6.67 -11.56
C GLY A 98 -9.81 7.93 -11.27
N VAL A 99 -11.00 8.06 -11.85
CA VAL A 99 -11.89 9.20 -11.61
C VAL A 99 -12.83 8.92 -10.44
N CYS A 100 -13.74 7.97 -10.58
CA CYS A 100 -14.69 7.61 -9.52
C CYS A 100 -14.04 6.77 -8.41
N GLU A 101 -12.86 6.20 -8.62
CA GLU A 101 -12.04 5.60 -7.55
C GLU A 101 -11.70 6.58 -6.42
N LYS A 102 -11.94 7.88 -6.60
CA LYS A 102 -11.92 8.87 -5.54
C LYS A 102 -12.78 8.45 -4.35
N TYR A 103 -14.04 8.10 -4.61
CA TYR A 103 -14.97 7.69 -3.55
C TYR A 103 -14.52 6.42 -2.83
N ASP A 104 -13.83 5.51 -3.55
CA ASP A 104 -13.30 4.28 -2.98
C ASP A 104 -12.17 4.56 -1.99
N VAL A 105 -11.24 5.44 -2.36
CA VAL A 105 -10.10 5.84 -1.52
C VAL A 105 -10.58 6.61 -0.30
N GLU A 106 -11.46 7.60 -0.49
CA GLU A 106 -12.01 8.41 0.61
C GLU A 106 -12.80 7.54 1.60
N ALA A 107 -13.63 6.61 1.12
CA ALA A 107 -14.36 5.66 1.96
C ALA A 107 -13.43 4.71 2.72
N ALA A 108 -12.35 4.23 2.09
CA ALA A 108 -11.38 3.36 2.75
C ALA A 108 -10.58 4.08 3.84
N ILE A 109 -10.25 5.36 3.64
CA ILE A 109 -9.61 6.21 4.65
C ILE A 109 -10.58 6.43 5.81
N GLU A 110 -11.84 6.78 5.54
CA GLU A 110 -12.83 6.98 6.60
C GLU A 110 -13.08 5.68 7.37
N TYR A 111 -13.20 4.54 6.68
CA TYR A 111 -13.29 3.22 7.33
C TYR A 111 -12.13 2.98 8.31
N ALA A 112 -10.90 3.30 7.90
CA ALA A 112 -9.71 3.11 8.73
C ALA A 112 -9.85 3.88 10.06
N PHE A 113 -10.32 5.11 10.03
CA PHE A 113 -10.42 5.93 11.24
C PHE A 113 -11.71 5.68 12.03
N SER A 114 -12.85 5.51 11.36
CA SER A 114 -14.16 5.39 12.02
C SER A 114 -14.46 3.98 12.52
N GLU A 115 -14.15 2.94 11.73
CA GLU A 115 -14.48 1.54 12.04
C GLU A 115 -13.29 0.77 12.60
N ALA A 116 -12.15 0.80 11.91
CA ALA A 116 -10.93 0.12 12.37
C ALA A 116 -10.22 0.85 13.52
N LYS A 117 -10.66 2.08 13.85
CA LYS A 117 -10.10 2.91 14.94
C LYS A 117 -8.57 3.04 14.87
N VAL A 118 -8.09 3.35 13.67
CA VAL A 118 -6.66 3.57 13.42
C VAL A 118 -6.23 4.90 14.03
N GLU A 119 -5.11 4.91 14.74
CA GLU A 119 -4.51 6.13 15.29
C GLU A 119 -3.42 6.69 14.36
N ARG A 120 -2.67 5.80 13.70
CA ARG A 120 -1.55 6.13 12.83
C ARG A 120 -1.71 5.41 11.51
N LEU A 121 -2.00 6.16 10.44
CA LEU A 121 -2.26 5.62 9.11
C LEU A 121 -1.22 6.09 8.10
N TRP A 122 -0.64 5.13 7.36
CA TRP A 122 0.12 5.37 6.14
C TRP A 122 -0.63 4.80 4.95
N VAL A 123 -0.49 5.41 3.79
CA VAL A 123 -1.05 4.86 2.54
C VAL A 123 0.07 4.28 1.69
N VAL A 124 -0.11 3.03 1.28
CA VAL A 124 0.80 2.30 0.39
C VAL A 124 0.12 2.08 -0.95
N GLY A 125 0.53 2.80 -1.97
CA GLY A 125 0.06 2.60 -3.34
C GLY A 125 1.05 1.76 -4.15
N TRP A 126 0.55 0.92 -5.06
CA TRP A 126 1.37 0.22 -6.04
C TRP A 126 0.89 0.49 -7.45
N SER A 127 1.79 0.93 -8.34
CA SER A 127 1.47 1.27 -9.74
C SER A 127 0.28 2.23 -9.83
N PHE A 128 -0.82 1.88 -10.46
CA PHE A 128 -2.07 2.66 -10.48
C PHE A 128 -2.50 3.16 -9.09
N GLY A 129 -2.33 2.34 -8.06
CA GLY A 129 -2.62 2.74 -6.68
C GLY A 129 -1.77 3.92 -6.19
N THR A 130 -0.61 4.20 -6.81
CA THR A 130 0.20 5.39 -6.47
C THR A 130 -0.43 6.68 -7.00
N ASP A 131 -1.02 6.63 -8.20
CA ASP A 131 -1.77 7.76 -8.74
C ASP A 131 -3.00 8.06 -7.88
N LEU A 132 -3.73 7.01 -7.45
CA LEU A 132 -4.86 7.17 -6.52
C LEU A 132 -4.41 7.78 -5.19
N ALA A 133 -3.27 7.34 -4.64
CA ALA A 133 -2.73 7.89 -3.41
C ALA A 133 -2.41 9.39 -3.54
N LEU A 134 -1.72 9.78 -4.61
CA LEU A 134 -1.36 11.18 -4.86
C LEU A 134 -2.59 12.08 -5.06
N LYS A 135 -3.63 11.57 -5.74
CA LYS A 135 -4.85 12.33 -6.04
C LYS A 135 -5.79 12.44 -4.85
N TYR A 136 -5.98 11.38 -4.09
CA TYR A 136 -7.13 11.26 -3.18
C TYR A 136 -6.77 10.96 -1.72
N ALA A 137 -5.55 10.51 -1.39
CA ALA A 137 -5.17 10.26 -0.01
C ALA A 137 -4.75 11.56 0.72
N ARG A 138 -5.56 12.61 0.59
CA ARG A 138 -5.22 13.96 1.07
C ARG A 138 -5.68 14.24 2.49
N ASP A 139 -6.36 13.29 3.15
CA ASP A 139 -6.83 13.44 4.52
C ASP A 139 -5.67 13.79 5.47
N PRO A 140 -5.78 14.87 6.27
CA PRO A 140 -4.69 15.31 7.15
C PRO A 140 -4.35 14.34 8.28
N ARG A 141 -5.21 13.34 8.53
CA ARG A 141 -4.97 12.29 9.52
C ARG A 141 -3.95 11.24 9.04
N ILE A 142 -3.63 11.19 7.75
CA ILE A 142 -2.64 10.28 7.17
C ILE A 142 -1.24 10.81 7.49
N GLU A 143 -0.34 9.93 7.97
CA GLU A 143 1.04 10.31 8.32
C GLU A 143 1.96 10.47 7.11
N GLY A 144 1.72 9.75 6.01
CA GLY A 144 2.54 9.83 4.80
C GLY A 144 2.19 8.78 3.75
N LEU A 145 2.90 8.83 2.64
CA LEU A 145 2.72 7.92 1.50
C LEU A 145 3.96 7.05 1.26
N ILE A 146 3.72 5.82 0.83
CA ILE A 146 4.73 4.92 0.27
C ILE A 146 4.25 4.50 -1.11
N LEU A 147 5.01 4.88 -2.14
CA LEU A 147 4.67 4.71 -3.55
C LEU A 147 5.57 3.62 -4.17
N LEU A 148 4.97 2.50 -4.58
CA LEU A 148 5.68 1.40 -5.21
C LEU A 148 5.52 1.47 -6.73
N SER A 149 6.62 1.60 -7.45
CA SER A 149 6.63 1.71 -8.92
C SER A 149 5.65 2.76 -9.45
N PRO A 150 5.74 4.04 -9.03
CA PRO A 150 4.79 5.07 -9.43
C PRO A 150 4.94 5.40 -10.93
N PRO A 151 3.90 5.18 -11.77
CA PRO A 151 3.99 5.47 -13.20
C PRO A 151 3.67 6.93 -13.53
N LEU A 152 3.01 7.66 -12.63
CA LEU A 152 2.53 9.05 -12.82
C LEU A 152 1.71 9.18 -14.13
N ARG A 153 0.74 8.30 -14.35
CA ARG A 153 -0.09 8.29 -15.57
C ARG A 153 -1.32 9.17 -15.49
N SER A 154 -1.94 9.23 -14.33
CA SER A 154 -3.16 10.02 -14.10
C SER A 154 -2.97 11.12 -13.04
N SER A 155 -1.81 11.18 -12.40
CA SER A 155 -1.47 12.27 -11.49
C SER A 155 -1.14 13.53 -12.28
N GLU A 156 -1.78 14.64 -11.93
CA GLU A 156 -1.61 15.95 -12.54
C GLU A 156 -0.59 16.81 -11.74
N PRO A 157 -0.04 17.90 -12.32
CA PRO A 157 0.86 18.79 -11.62
C PRO A 157 0.30 19.34 -10.30
N GLU A 158 -1.00 19.60 -10.24
CA GLU A 158 -1.71 20.09 -9.05
C GLU A 158 -1.69 19.06 -7.91
N ASP A 159 -1.70 17.75 -8.23
CA ASP A 159 -1.59 16.69 -7.23
C ASP A 159 -0.21 16.74 -6.55
N LEU A 160 0.85 16.94 -7.34
CA LEU A 160 2.21 17.05 -6.82
C LEU A 160 2.42 18.33 -6.02
N LEU A 161 1.86 19.46 -6.48
CA LEU A 161 1.92 20.74 -5.76
C LEU A 161 1.17 20.68 -4.42
N PHE A 162 0.05 19.96 -4.35
CA PHE A 162 -0.64 19.72 -3.08
C PHE A 162 0.34 19.07 -2.06
N TRP A 163 1.00 18.01 -2.43
CA TRP A 163 1.93 17.29 -1.54
C TRP A 163 3.17 18.11 -1.20
N ALA A 164 3.65 18.93 -2.14
CA ALA A 164 4.74 19.86 -1.87
C ALA A 164 4.39 20.88 -0.78
N ALA A 165 3.18 21.41 -0.84
CA ALA A 165 2.68 22.38 0.14
C ALA A 165 2.30 21.73 1.49
N ASP A 166 1.79 20.51 1.46
CA ASP A 166 1.39 19.74 2.64
C ASP A 166 2.60 19.34 3.52
N GLY A 167 3.72 18.96 2.90
CA GLY A 167 4.99 18.68 3.59
C GLY A 167 5.08 17.31 4.27
N ARG A 168 4.02 16.50 4.29
CA ARG A 168 4.07 15.13 4.85
C ARG A 168 5.06 14.26 4.08
N PRO A 169 5.67 13.26 4.75
CA PRO A 169 6.68 12.41 4.13
C PRO A 169 6.09 11.54 3.01
N ILE A 170 6.81 11.46 1.90
CA ILE A 170 6.53 10.56 0.80
C ILE A 170 7.81 9.79 0.48
N THR A 171 7.69 8.48 0.36
CA THR A 171 8.78 7.62 -0.10
C THR A 171 8.35 6.90 -1.37
N ALA A 172 9.10 7.05 -2.44
CA ALA A 172 8.87 6.35 -3.71
C ALA A 172 9.95 5.30 -3.95
N LEU A 173 9.56 4.03 -3.99
CA LEU A 173 10.43 2.93 -4.41
C LEU A 173 10.31 2.77 -5.92
N VAL A 174 11.39 3.06 -6.63
CA VAL A 174 11.43 3.03 -8.08
C VAL A 174 12.38 1.93 -8.55
N PRO A 175 11.85 0.86 -9.19
CA PRO A 175 12.67 -0.22 -9.74
C PRO A 175 13.64 0.29 -10.82
N GLU A 176 14.89 -0.22 -10.80
CA GLU A 176 15.89 0.11 -11.82
C GLU A 176 15.40 -0.20 -13.25
N PHE A 177 14.73 -1.35 -13.40
CA PHE A 177 14.21 -1.84 -14.69
C PHE A 177 12.69 -1.65 -14.83
N ASP A 178 12.16 -0.55 -14.26
CA ASP A 178 10.75 -0.21 -14.44
C ASP A 178 10.50 0.22 -15.91
N GLU A 179 9.46 -0.35 -16.52
CA GLU A 179 9.10 -0.06 -17.91
C GLU A 179 8.32 1.27 -18.06
N PHE A 180 7.80 1.82 -16.95
CA PHE A 180 6.96 3.03 -16.96
C PHE A 180 7.69 4.27 -16.48
N LEU A 181 8.48 4.16 -15.43
CA LEU A 181 9.23 5.28 -14.87
C LEU A 181 10.52 4.79 -14.20
N LYS A 182 11.66 5.14 -14.79
CA LYS A 182 12.98 4.81 -14.24
C LYS A 182 13.41 5.79 -13.15
N PRO A 183 14.36 5.40 -12.26
CA PRO A 183 14.80 6.27 -11.16
C PRO A 183 15.23 7.67 -11.57
N ALA A 184 16.01 7.81 -12.64
CA ALA A 184 16.47 9.12 -13.12
C ALA A 184 15.31 10.01 -13.59
N GLU A 185 14.31 9.44 -14.24
CA GLU A 185 13.11 10.15 -14.68
C GLU A 185 12.21 10.49 -13.48
N ALA A 186 12.10 9.59 -12.49
CA ALA A 186 11.33 9.83 -11.28
C ALA A 186 11.86 11.05 -10.51
N ILE A 187 13.18 11.21 -10.38
CA ILE A 187 13.79 12.39 -9.75
C ILE A 187 13.31 13.68 -10.42
N VAL A 188 13.26 13.70 -11.74
CA VAL A 188 12.80 14.87 -12.51
C VAL A 188 11.29 15.08 -12.34
N ARG A 189 10.49 14.02 -12.49
CA ARG A 189 9.03 14.13 -12.45
C ARG A 189 8.46 14.47 -11.07
N PHE A 190 9.13 14.04 -10.02
CA PHE A 190 8.77 14.37 -8.64
C PHE A 190 9.47 15.63 -8.09
N SER A 191 10.22 16.36 -8.89
CA SER A 191 11.02 17.53 -8.45
C SER A 191 10.21 18.64 -7.79
N ALA A 192 8.89 18.69 -8.04
CA ALA A 192 7.98 19.64 -7.39
C ALA A 192 7.78 19.34 -5.88
N ILE A 193 8.09 18.12 -5.41
CA ILE A 193 7.88 17.69 -4.03
C ILE A 193 9.24 17.64 -3.32
N PRO A 194 9.67 18.69 -2.60
CA PRO A 194 11.02 18.78 -2.05
C PRO A 194 11.32 17.74 -0.95
N GLN A 195 10.30 17.26 -0.25
CA GLN A 195 10.44 16.30 0.83
C GLN A 195 10.34 14.83 0.40
N ILE A 196 10.11 14.55 -0.90
CA ILE A 196 10.03 13.16 -1.36
C ILE A 196 11.38 12.46 -1.29
N GLU A 197 11.40 11.26 -0.77
CA GLU A 197 12.54 10.36 -0.83
C GLU A 197 12.35 9.38 -1.99
N ILE A 198 13.22 9.44 -2.99
CA ILE A 198 13.20 8.50 -4.12
C ILE A 198 14.28 7.45 -3.90
N ILE A 199 13.87 6.20 -3.76
CA ILE A 199 14.74 5.05 -3.56
C ILE A 199 14.80 4.26 -4.85
N ALA A 200 15.92 4.33 -5.54
CA ALA A 200 16.21 3.43 -6.67
C ALA A 200 16.50 2.03 -6.15
N VAL A 201 15.80 1.02 -6.67
CA VAL A 201 15.96 -0.37 -6.24
C VAL A 201 16.62 -1.16 -7.37
N GLU A 202 17.91 -1.47 -7.17
CA GLU A 202 18.75 -2.19 -8.12
C GLU A 202 18.19 -3.59 -8.42
N GLY A 203 18.25 -4.00 -9.67
CA GLY A 203 17.76 -5.31 -10.15
C GLY A 203 16.24 -5.50 -10.12
N ALA A 204 15.48 -4.58 -9.55
CA ALA A 204 14.04 -4.69 -9.45
C ALA A 204 13.33 -4.32 -10.76
N LYS A 205 12.14 -4.90 -10.96
CA LYS A 205 11.20 -4.60 -12.05
C LYS A 205 9.87 -4.13 -11.49
N HIS A 206 9.02 -3.54 -12.33
CA HIS A 206 7.72 -2.96 -11.97
C HIS A 206 6.85 -3.85 -11.07
N LEU A 207 6.84 -5.14 -11.32
CA LEU A 207 5.99 -6.09 -10.59
C LEU A 207 6.63 -6.66 -9.31
N TRP A 208 7.85 -6.28 -8.93
CA TRP A 208 8.49 -6.74 -7.68
C TRP A 208 8.52 -8.27 -7.54
N VAL A 209 8.74 -9.01 -8.62
CA VAL A 209 8.70 -10.46 -8.62
C VAL A 209 9.88 -11.05 -7.85
N GLY A 210 9.59 -12.10 -7.07
CA GLY A 210 10.58 -12.83 -6.30
C GLY A 210 10.66 -12.39 -4.83
N GLU A 211 11.09 -13.32 -3.98
CA GLU A 211 11.14 -13.10 -2.53
C GLU A 211 12.10 -11.96 -2.12
N PRO A 212 13.28 -11.80 -2.76
CA PRO A 212 14.16 -10.66 -2.44
C PRO A 212 13.48 -9.30 -2.66
N SER A 213 12.73 -9.14 -3.75
CA SER A 213 12.00 -7.90 -4.05
C SER A 213 10.87 -7.64 -3.03
N VAL A 214 10.13 -8.69 -2.67
CA VAL A 214 9.10 -8.60 -1.62
C VAL A 214 9.73 -8.20 -0.29
N TYR A 215 10.81 -8.88 0.12
CA TYR A 215 11.51 -8.58 1.37
C TYR A 215 12.01 -7.13 1.38
N ARG A 216 12.56 -6.64 0.27
CA ARG A 216 12.98 -5.26 0.14
C ARG A 216 11.80 -4.29 0.35
N VAL A 217 10.68 -4.49 -0.33
CA VAL A 217 9.49 -3.62 -0.18
C VAL A 217 8.95 -3.64 1.25
N LEU A 218 8.79 -4.83 1.86
CA LEU A 218 8.27 -4.92 3.23
C LEU A 218 9.21 -4.29 4.26
N ASN A 219 10.51 -4.36 4.05
CA ASN A 219 11.49 -3.67 4.90
C ASN A 219 11.39 -2.15 4.77
N GLU A 220 11.24 -1.61 3.56
CA GLU A 220 11.07 -0.16 3.40
C GLU A 220 9.77 0.34 4.05
N ILE A 221 8.67 -0.40 3.89
CA ILE A 221 7.43 -0.10 4.61
C ILE A 221 7.69 -0.11 6.12
N THR A 222 8.36 -1.14 6.62
CA THR A 222 8.65 -1.26 8.06
C THR A 222 9.54 -0.12 8.56
N LEU A 223 10.57 0.24 7.81
CA LEU A 223 11.49 1.34 8.18
C LEU A 223 10.74 2.67 8.34
N LYS A 224 9.72 2.94 7.51
CA LYS A 224 8.93 4.18 7.58
C LYS A 224 7.84 4.13 8.65
N VAL A 225 7.14 3.01 8.76
CA VAL A 225 5.92 2.89 9.56
C VAL A 225 6.19 2.39 10.99
N SER A 226 7.14 1.48 11.15
CA SER A 226 7.51 0.84 12.44
C SER A 226 9.03 0.67 12.56
N PRO A 227 9.82 1.75 12.58
CA PRO A 227 11.29 1.71 12.44
C PRO A 227 12.00 0.88 13.51
N ARG A 228 11.40 0.72 14.69
CA ARG A 228 11.97 -0.14 15.76
C ARG A 228 11.95 -1.63 15.43
N LYS A 229 11.20 -2.03 14.40
CA LYS A 229 11.07 -3.42 13.92
C LYS A 229 11.90 -3.69 12.66
N TYR A 230 12.61 -2.70 12.17
CA TYR A 230 13.52 -2.83 11.03
C TYR A 230 14.91 -3.30 11.49
N PRO A 231 15.60 -4.20 10.75
CA PRO A 231 15.08 -4.95 9.61
C PRO A 231 14.15 -6.10 10.03
N LEU A 232 13.26 -6.50 9.12
CA LEU A 232 12.40 -7.67 9.33
C LEU A 232 13.25 -8.95 9.41
N PRO A 233 12.92 -9.89 10.31
CA PRO A 233 13.59 -11.17 10.33
C PRO A 233 13.27 -12.00 9.07
N THR A 234 14.21 -12.85 8.65
CA THR A 234 14.02 -13.82 7.56
C THR A 234 13.52 -15.18 8.06
N GLU A 235 13.51 -15.36 9.37
CA GLU A 235 13.01 -16.53 10.07
C GLU A 235 11.99 -16.11 11.13
N TRP A 236 11.06 -17.00 11.42
CA TRP A 236 10.05 -16.80 12.45
C TRP A 236 9.91 -18.06 13.31
N SER A 237 9.72 -17.90 14.60
CA SER A 237 9.39 -18.96 15.54
C SER A 237 8.18 -18.57 16.36
N GLU A 238 7.25 -19.50 16.54
CA GLU A 238 6.18 -19.29 17.50
C GLU A 238 6.79 -19.19 18.91
N VAL A 239 6.62 -18.05 19.54
CA VAL A 239 7.01 -17.85 20.93
C VAL A 239 5.88 -18.44 21.77
N ASN A 240 6.18 -19.52 22.51
CA ASN A 240 5.25 -20.12 23.48
C ASN A 240 4.99 -19.19 24.65
#